data_5c71fcbced234cbafcc12397328b75f5
#
_entry.id   5c71fcbced234cbafcc12397328b75f5
#
_cell.length_a   1.000
_cell.length_b   1.000
_cell.length_c   1.000
_cell.angle_alpha   90.00
_cell.angle_beta   90.00
_cell.angle_gamma   90.00
#
_symmetry.space_group_name_H-M   'P 1'
#
loop_
_entity.id
_entity.type
_entity.pdbx_description
1 polymer ?
#
loop_
_entity_poly.entity_id
_entity_poly.type
_entity_poly.pdbx_seq_one_letter_code
_entity_poly.pdbx_strand_id
1 'polypeptide(L)'
;METKWKVFAILLIGLLSIGFFFFSKGSNGMDQSETSTEMIKKASMSQTPVAKKETKETVDPKDQREIYLAGGCFWGVEEYFSRVPGVIDAVSGYANGKGETTKYELVPQTGHAETVHITYNVKKVSLKELLLHYFRIIDPTSKNRQGNDQGTQYRTGVYYVSQEDLPTINQVFEEEAKMCIRDRG
;
A
#
# COMPACT_ATOMS: atom_id res chain seq x y z
N MET A 1 -30.40 -1.40 12.39
CA MET A 1 -29.96 -0.51 11.30
C MET A 1 -28.68 -1.10 10.74
N GLU A 2 -28.82 -1.90 9.68
CA GLU A 2 -27.67 -2.58 9.06
C GLU A 2 -26.96 -1.59 8.15
N THR A 3 -25.79 -1.13 8.56
CA THR A 3 -24.94 -0.30 7.69
C THR A 3 -24.14 -1.24 6.79
N LYS A 4 -24.69 -1.55 5.62
CA LYS A 4 -23.97 -2.29 4.58
C LYS A 4 -22.91 -1.38 4.00
N TRP A 5 -21.67 -1.60 4.38
CA TRP A 5 -20.50 -0.93 3.81
C TRP A 5 -20.21 -1.52 2.44
N LYS A 6 -20.55 -0.79 1.39
CA LYS A 6 -20.12 -1.15 0.03
C LYS A 6 -18.78 -0.47 -0.24
N VAL A 7 -17.73 -1.27 -0.35
CA VAL A 7 -16.41 -0.80 -0.79
C VAL A 7 -16.30 -0.99 -2.29
N PHE A 8 -16.08 0.09 -3.03
CA PHE A 8 -15.77 0.04 -4.45
C PHE A 8 -14.28 0.29 -4.66
N ALA A 9 -13.58 -0.71 -5.19
CA ALA A 9 -12.23 -0.53 -5.68
C ALA A 9 -12.28 0.23 -7.02
N ILE A 10 -11.64 1.39 -7.09
CA ILE A 10 -11.47 2.11 -8.36
C ILE A 10 -10.16 1.65 -8.98
N LEU A 11 -10.27 0.84 -10.03
CA LEU A 11 -9.16 0.52 -10.93
C LEU A 11 -8.75 1.80 -11.69
N LEU A 12 -7.61 2.38 -11.34
CA LEU A 12 -6.97 3.42 -12.15
C LEU A 12 -6.38 2.78 -13.41
N ILE A 13 -7.13 2.85 -14.52
CA ILE A 13 -6.59 2.56 -15.85
C ILE A 13 -5.71 3.73 -16.25
N GLY A 14 -4.40 3.50 -16.23
CA GLY A 14 -3.42 4.46 -16.71
C GLY A 14 -3.56 4.69 -18.23
N LEU A 15 -4.00 5.88 -18.61
CA LEU A 15 -3.94 6.37 -19.98
C LEU A 15 -2.48 6.70 -20.33
N LEU A 16 -1.88 5.87 -21.17
CA LEU A 16 -0.62 6.17 -21.88
C LEU A 16 -0.86 7.34 -22.84
N SER A 17 -0.44 8.53 -22.47
CA SER A 17 -0.32 9.65 -23.39
C SER A 17 0.96 9.50 -24.22
N ILE A 18 0.79 9.12 -25.49
CA ILE A 18 1.85 9.12 -26.49
C ILE A 18 2.15 10.58 -26.85
N GLY A 19 3.23 11.10 -26.30
CA GLY A 19 3.78 12.39 -26.68
C GLY A 19 4.52 12.29 -28.02
N PHE A 20 3.95 12.92 -29.04
CA PHE A 20 4.59 13.11 -30.36
C PHE A 20 5.69 14.15 -30.23
N PHE A 21 6.95 13.73 -30.28
CA PHE A 21 8.07 14.66 -30.38
C PHE A 21 8.34 14.98 -31.85
N PHE A 22 8.13 16.25 -32.24
CA PHE A 22 8.60 16.81 -33.51
C PHE A 22 10.10 17.01 -33.45
N PHE A 23 10.82 16.33 -34.33
CA PHE A 23 12.26 16.49 -34.54
C PHE A 23 12.50 17.57 -35.57
N SER A 24 13.03 18.73 -35.16
CA SER A 24 13.54 19.74 -36.05
C SER A 24 15.02 19.51 -36.35
N LYS A 25 15.32 19.43 -37.64
CA LYS A 25 16.65 19.21 -38.24
C LYS A 25 17.39 20.54 -38.38
N GLY A 26 18.53 20.65 -37.77
CA GLY A 26 19.48 21.75 -37.98
C GLY A 26 20.89 21.22 -38.07
N SER A 27 21.50 21.51 -39.19
CA SER A 27 22.81 21.02 -39.68
C SER A 27 23.98 21.91 -39.24
N ASN A 28 25.16 21.30 -39.28
CA ASN A 28 26.51 21.80 -39.49
C ASN A 28 27.47 21.99 -38.30
N GLY A 29 28.58 21.27 -38.37
CA GLY A 29 29.93 21.82 -38.42
C GLY A 29 30.96 21.02 -37.62
N MET A 30 31.80 20.27 -38.35
CA MET A 30 33.24 19.94 -38.16
C MET A 30 33.93 20.45 -36.87
N ASP A 31 34.77 19.70 -36.18
CA ASP A 31 36.10 19.18 -36.58
C ASP A 31 36.75 18.40 -35.41
N GLN A 32 37.51 17.39 -35.76
CA GLN A 32 38.70 16.69 -35.22
C GLN A 32 39.17 16.93 -33.77
N SER A 33 39.46 15.93 -32.99
CA SER A 33 40.73 15.17 -32.96
C SER A 33 40.81 14.22 -31.75
N GLU A 34 41.17 13.02 -32.11
CA GLU A 34 42.14 12.12 -31.51
C GLU A 34 42.11 11.69 -30.03
N THR A 35 42.00 10.37 -29.92
CA THR A 35 42.83 9.41 -29.18
C THR A 35 42.86 9.45 -27.66
N SER A 36 42.21 8.47 -27.09
CA SER A 36 42.86 7.57 -26.12
C SER A 36 42.04 6.30 -25.94
N THR A 37 42.48 5.30 -26.63
CA THR A 37 42.26 3.87 -26.38
C THR A 37 42.85 3.54 -25.02
N GLU A 38 42.10 2.93 -24.10
CA GLU A 38 42.49 1.69 -23.44
C GLU A 38 41.54 1.29 -22.31
N MET A 39 41.09 0.07 -22.46
CA MET A 39 40.80 -0.89 -21.41
C MET A 39 39.86 -0.50 -20.27
N ILE A 40 38.55 -0.67 -20.49
CA ILE A 40 37.69 -1.13 -19.42
C ILE A 40 37.35 -2.60 -19.65
N LYS A 41 38.02 -3.43 -18.89
CA LYS A 41 37.88 -4.86 -18.77
C LYS A 41 36.43 -5.21 -18.56
N LYS A 42 35.85 -5.95 -19.49
CA LYS A 42 34.54 -6.56 -19.47
C LYS A 42 34.37 -7.44 -18.23
N ALA A 43 33.85 -6.90 -17.15
CA ALA A 43 33.33 -7.69 -16.06
C ALA A 43 31.90 -8.15 -16.47
N SER A 44 31.85 -9.36 -17.00
CA SER A 44 30.62 -10.10 -17.24
C SER A 44 30.00 -10.41 -15.88
N MET A 45 29.14 -9.55 -15.37
CA MET A 45 28.23 -9.91 -14.32
C MET A 45 27.04 -10.63 -14.97
N SER A 46 27.10 -11.95 -14.88
CA SER A 46 25.99 -12.84 -15.15
C SER A 46 24.81 -12.43 -14.23
N GLN A 47 23.90 -11.60 -14.74
CA GLN A 47 22.60 -11.40 -14.12
C GLN A 47 21.74 -12.59 -14.52
N THR A 48 21.69 -13.60 -13.67
CA THR A 48 20.62 -14.59 -13.70
C THR A 48 19.34 -13.85 -13.32
N PRO A 49 18.32 -13.81 -14.21
CA PRO A 49 17.00 -13.33 -13.82
C PRO A 49 16.42 -14.39 -12.87
N VAL A 50 16.40 -14.12 -11.58
CA VAL A 50 15.54 -14.85 -10.66
C VAL A 50 14.11 -14.37 -10.90
N ALA A 51 13.54 -14.82 -12.01
CA ALA A 51 12.11 -14.81 -12.19
C ALA A 51 11.53 -15.90 -11.29
N LYS A 52 11.34 -15.60 -10.01
CA LYS A 52 10.50 -16.38 -9.14
C LYS A 52 9.06 -16.17 -9.61
N LYS A 53 8.64 -16.99 -10.56
CA LYS A 53 7.26 -17.16 -10.94
C LYS A 53 6.59 -17.84 -9.74
N GLU A 54 6.15 -17.04 -8.77
CA GLU A 54 5.27 -17.53 -7.73
C GLU A 54 4.00 -17.98 -8.43
N THR A 55 3.83 -19.29 -8.52
CA THR A 55 2.54 -19.89 -8.82
C THR A 55 1.59 -19.38 -7.75
N LYS A 56 0.62 -18.54 -8.14
CA LYS A 56 -0.43 -18.04 -7.27
C LYS A 56 -1.15 -19.27 -6.72
N GLU A 57 -0.77 -19.66 -5.50
CA GLU A 57 -1.37 -20.80 -4.82
C GLU A 57 -2.86 -20.50 -4.67
N THR A 58 -3.70 -21.33 -5.22
CA THR A 58 -5.15 -21.16 -5.10
C THR A 58 -5.56 -21.42 -3.66
N VAL A 59 -5.86 -20.36 -2.94
CA VAL A 59 -6.35 -20.44 -1.55
C VAL A 59 -7.84 -20.76 -1.59
N ASP A 60 -8.26 -21.72 -0.78
CA ASP A 60 -9.67 -22.08 -0.62
C ASP A 60 -10.44 -20.82 -0.14
N PRO A 61 -11.56 -20.43 -0.80
CA PRO A 61 -12.32 -19.25 -0.40
C PRO A 61 -12.76 -19.24 1.07
N LYS A 62 -12.97 -20.39 1.69
CA LYS A 62 -13.33 -20.49 3.12
C LYS A 62 -12.18 -20.06 4.06
N ASP A 63 -10.92 -20.13 3.58
CA ASP A 63 -9.72 -19.77 4.32
C ASP A 63 -9.28 -18.33 4.05
N GLN A 64 -10.03 -17.60 3.21
CA GLN A 64 -9.78 -16.20 2.93
C GLN A 64 -10.59 -15.31 3.88
N ARG A 65 -9.96 -14.23 4.32
CA ARG A 65 -10.59 -13.14 5.08
C ARG A 65 -10.07 -11.82 4.56
N GLU A 66 -10.77 -10.76 4.92
CA GLU A 66 -10.44 -9.41 4.51
C GLU A 66 -10.48 -8.42 5.68
N ILE A 67 -9.64 -7.42 5.62
CA ILE A 67 -9.57 -6.30 6.56
C ILE A 67 -9.14 -5.03 5.81
N TYR A 68 -9.53 -3.87 6.30
CA TYR A 68 -9.18 -2.58 5.71
C TYR A 68 -8.37 -1.76 6.70
N LEU A 69 -7.16 -1.35 6.31
CA LEU A 69 -6.22 -0.64 7.16
C LEU A 69 -5.89 0.74 6.59
N ALA A 70 -6.14 1.78 7.38
CA ALA A 70 -5.77 3.16 7.06
C ALA A 70 -4.62 3.61 7.96
N GLY A 71 -3.54 4.12 7.39
CA GLY A 71 -2.33 4.43 8.17
C GLY A 71 -1.33 5.32 7.43
N GLY A 72 -1.73 6.53 7.03
CA GLY A 72 -0.91 7.43 6.22
C GLY A 72 -1.09 7.18 4.72
N CYS A 73 -0.05 7.44 3.94
CA CYS A 73 -0.06 7.20 2.51
C CYS A 73 -0.31 5.71 2.21
N PHE A 74 -1.41 5.41 1.52
CA PHE A 74 -1.84 4.04 1.23
C PHE A 74 -0.84 3.26 0.38
N TRP A 75 -0.04 3.89 -0.49
CA TRP A 75 0.98 3.20 -1.27
C TRP A 75 2.07 2.56 -0.39
N GLY A 76 2.46 3.23 0.70
CA GLY A 76 3.41 2.67 1.65
C GLY A 76 2.83 1.49 2.43
N VAL A 77 1.57 1.59 2.81
CA VAL A 77 0.83 0.52 3.51
C VAL A 77 0.63 -0.68 2.58
N GLU A 78 0.20 -0.45 1.33
CA GLU A 78 0.03 -1.48 0.30
C GLU A 78 1.34 -2.24 0.05
N GLU A 79 2.43 -1.51 -0.20
CA GLU A 79 3.75 -2.09 -0.46
C GLU A 79 4.24 -2.93 0.72
N TYR A 80 4.01 -2.47 1.94
CA TYR A 80 4.37 -3.23 3.13
C TYR A 80 3.58 -4.54 3.23
N PHE A 81 2.25 -4.46 3.14
CA PHE A 81 1.39 -5.64 3.32
C PHE A 81 1.48 -6.63 2.17
N SER A 82 1.74 -6.19 0.94
CA SER A 82 1.98 -7.09 -0.20
C SER A 82 3.16 -8.06 0.02
N ARG A 83 4.05 -7.74 0.95
CA ARG A 83 5.22 -8.56 1.31
C ARG A 83 5.01 -9.43 2.54
N VAL A 84 3.90 -9.27 3.25
CA VAL A 84 3.61 -10.08 4.45
C VAL A 84 3.21 -11.50 4.04
N PRO A 85 3.93 -12.55 4.48
CA PRO A 85 3.56 -13.92 4.16
C PRO A 85 2.15 -14.25 4.63
N GLY A 86 1.33 -14.78 3.73
CA GLY A 86 -0.08 -15.08 4.01
C GLY A 86 -1.05 -14.01 3.52
N VAL A 87 -0.60 -12.82 3.18
CA VAL A 87 -1.39 -11.86 2.41
C VAL A 87 -1.51 -12.36 0.97
N ILE A 88 -2.74 -12.39 0.47
CA ILE A 88 -3.09 -12.84 -0.88
C ILE A 88 -3.07 -11.64 -1.82
N ASP A 89 -3.63 -10.51 -1.34
CA ASP A 89 -3.74 -9.26 -2.09
C ASP A 89 -3.81 -8.05 -1.15
N ALA A 90 -3.26 -6.94 -1.59
CA ALA A 90 -3.32 -5.66 -0.91
C ALA A 90 -3.58 -4.57 -1.96
N VAL A 91 -4.68 -3.83 -1.81
CA VAL A 91 -5.15 -2.86 -2.82
C VAL A 91 -5.46 -1.53 -2.19
N SER A 92 -4.82 -0.47 -2.66
CA SER A 92 -5.08 0.91 -2.24
C SER A 92 -6.47 1.39 -2.67
N GLY A 93 -7.13 2.12 -1.80
CA GLY A 93 -8.46 2.69 -2.03
C GLY A 93 -8.83 3.72 -0.97
N TYR A 94 -10.12 4.00 -0.85
CA TYR A 94 -10.66 4.98 0.08
C TYR A 94 -11.80 4.38 0.89
N ALA A 95 -11.83 4.66 2.21
CA ALA A 95 -12.89 4.18 3.09
C ALA A 95 -13.31 5.22 4.13
N ASN A 96 -14.45 4.96 4.78
CA ASN A 96 -14.93 5.71 5.93
C ASN A 96 -15.09 7.23 5.68
N GLY A 97 -15.67 7.59 4.54
CA GLY A 97 -16.01 8.96 4.17
C GLY A 97 -17.51 9.15 3.91
N LYS A 98 -17.88 10.29 3.39
CA LYS A 98 -19.25 10.60 2.99
C LYS A 98 -19.49 10.14 1.55
N GLY A 99 -20.51 9.31 1.36
CA GLY A 99 -20.83 8.71 0.06
C GLY A 99 -20.13 7.38 -0.16
N GLU A 100 -20.50 6.69 -1.26
CA GLU A 100 -20.00 5.34 -1.57
C GLU A 100 -18.67 5.36 -2.34
N THR A 101 -18.39 6.47 -3.02
CA THR A 101 -17.18 6.62 -3.86
C THR A 101 -16.58 8.01 -3.69
N THR A 102 -15.29 8.12 -3.93
CA THR A 102 -14.59 9.40 -3.99
C THR A 102 -13.54 9.39 -5.10
N LYS A 103 -13.07 10.58 -5.49
CA LYS A 103 -11.88 10.79 -6.29
C LYS A 103 -10.85 11.51 -5.42
N TYR A 104 -9.58 11.38 -5.75
CA TYR A 104 -8.51 11.98 -4.96
C TYR A 104 -8.75 13.47 -4.66
N GLU A 105 -9.18 14.23 -5.66
CA GLU A 105 -9.42 15.66 -5.55
C GLU A 105 -10.59 16.01 -4.61
N LEU A 106 -11.49 15.05 -4.37
CA LEU A 106 -12.67 15.22 -3.53
C LEU A 106 -12.48 14.69 -2.11
N VAL A 107 -11.37 14.02 -1.82
CA VAL A 107 -11.11 13.43 -0.50
C VAL A 107 -11.21 14.44 0.65
N PRO A 108 -10.71 15.70 0.53
CA PRO A 108 -10.87 16.69 1.58
C PRO A 108 -12.33 17.02 1.90
N GLN A 109 -13.23 16.97 0.90
CA GLN A 109 -14.65 17.27 1.06
C GLN A 109 -15.45 16.06 1.55
N THR A 110 -15.11 14.87 1.05
CA THR A 110 -15.79 13.62 1.39
C THR A 110 -15.31 13.02 2.70
N GLY A 111 -14.10 13.40 3.15
CA GLY A 111 -13.52 12.94 4.41
C GLY A 111 -13.15 11.45 4.42
N HIS A 112 -12.96 10.84 3.24
CA HIS A 112 -12.45 9.47 3.17
C HIS A 112 -11.01 9.39 3.71
N ALA A 113 -10.64 8.22 4.25
CA ALA A 113 -9.26 7.88 4.55
C ALA A 113 -8.63 7.12 3.39
N GLU A 114 -7.35 7.37 3.14
CA GLU A 114 -6.51 6.48 2.35
C GLU A 114 -6.42 5.15 3.08
N THR A 115 -6.78 4.07 2.42
CA THR A 115 -7.02 2.78 3.06
C THR A 115 -6.55 1.67 2.13
N VAL A 116 -5.97 0.62 2.70
CA VAL A 116 -5.61 -0.59 1.96
C VAL A 116 -6.58 -1.70 2.30
N HIS A 117 -7.19 -2.29 1.28
CA HIS A 117 -7.96 -3.53 1.38
C HIS A 117 -6.99 -4.71 1.33
N ILE A 118 -6.97 -5.52 2.37
CA ILE A 118 -6.09 -6.66 2.51
C ILE A 118 -6.91 -7.93 2.52
N THR A 119 -6.63 -8.81 1.56
CA THR A 119 -7.15 -10.19 1.54
C THR A 119 -6.04 -11.12 2.00
N TYR A 120 -6.33 -12.01 2.95
CA TYR A 120 -5.32 -12.88 3.55
C TYR A 120 -5.83 -14.31 3.79
N ASN A 121 -4.88 -15.26 3.89
CA ASN A 121 -5.13 -16.64 4.20
C ASN A 121 -4.98 -16.88 5.72
N VAL A 122 -6.09 -17.17 6.41
CA VAL A 122 -6.11 -17.37 7.87
C VAL A 122 -5.27 -18.56 8.35
N LYS A 123 -4.89 -19.45 7.46
CA LYS A 123 -3.99 -20.58 7.78
C LYS A 123 -2.51 -20.19 7.76
N LYS A 124 -2.18 -19.03 7.16
CA LYS A 124 -0.80 -18.56 7.01
C LYS A 124 -0.49 -17.36 7.89
N VAL A 125 -1.47 -16.48 8.08
CA VAL A 125 -1.35 -15.29 8.91
C VAL A 125 -2.70 -15.04 9.61
N SER A 126 -2.66 -14.78 10.89
CA SER A 126 -3.85 -14.45 11.68
C SER A 126 -4.15 -12.94 11.60
N LEU A 127 -5.40 -12.56 11.91
CA LEU A 127 -5.77 -11.14 12.04
C LEU A 127 -4.91 -10.44 13.10
N LYS A 128 -4.62 -11.11 14.22
CA LYS A 128 -3.75 -10.56 15.27
C LYS A 128 -2.36 -10.22 14.72
N GLU A 129 -1.74 -11.11 13.96
CA GLU A 129 -0.42 -10.86 13.36
C GLU A 129 -0.46 -9.71 12.36
N LEU A 130 -1.51 -9.62 11.51
CA LEU A 130 -1.68 -8.48 10.60
C LEU A 130 -1.81 -7.15 11.36
N LEU A 131 -2.56 -7.12 12.45
CA LEU A 131 -2.69 -5.92 13.28
C LEU A 131 -1.38 -5.56 13.97
N LEU A 132 -0.58 -6.53 14.42
CA LEU A 132 0.76 -6.27 14.95
C LEU A 132 1.71 -5.71 13.87
N HIS A 133 1.62 -6.20 12.63
CA HIS A 133 2.31 -5.60 11.49
C HIS A 133 1.86 -4.15 11.24
N TYR A 134 0.56 -3.88 11.32
CA TYR A 134 -0.01 -2.55 11.16
C TYR A 134 0.54 -1.57 12.19
N PHE A 135 0.56 -1.94 13.48
CA PHE A 135 1.08 -1.08 14.55
C PHE A 135 2.60 -0.80 14.44
N ARG A 136 3.35 -1.60 13.70
CA ARG A 136 4.78 -1.35 13.43
C ARG A 136 5.02 -0.25 12.41
N ILE A 137 4.06 0.03 11.55
CA ILE A 137 4.23 0.98 10.44
C ILE A 137 3.49 2.29 10.65
N ILE A 138 2.71 2.41 11.71
CA ILE A 138 1.97 3.63 12.04
C ILE A 138 2.43 4.23 13.38
N ASP A 139 2.16 5.53 13.54
CA ASP A 139 2.08 6.15 14.86
C ASP A 139 0.61 6.23 15.29
N PRO A 140 0.15 5.35 16.20
CA PRO A 140 -1.25 5.28 16.60
C PRO A 140 -1.69 6.49 17.45
N THR A 141 -0.74 7.33 17.88
CA THR A 141 -1.00 8.51 18.72
C THR A 141 -1.13 9.79 17.90
N SER A 142 -0.77 9.75 16.63
CA SER A 142 -0.89 10.89 15.71
C SER A 142 -2.32 11.02 15.20
N LYS A 143 -2.90 12.21 15.39
CA LYS A 143 -4.24 12.52 14.87
C LYS A 143 -4.13 13.13 13.48
N ASN A 144 -4.80 12.51 12.49
CA ASN A 144 -4.85 12.99 11.10
C ASN A 144 -3.45 13.26 10.49
N ARG A 145 -2.48 12.43 10.85
CA ARG A 145 -1.10 12.58 10.40
C ARG A 145 -0.36 11.25 10.50
N GLN A 146 0.54 11.00 9.52
CA GLN A 146 1.57 9.96 9.62
C GLN A 146 2.86 10.48 9.01
N GLY A 147 3.92 10.55 9.81
CA GLY A 147 5.19 11.12 9.37
C GLY A 147 5.01 12.57 8.87
N ASN A 148 5.34 12.81 7.60
CA ASN A 148 5.21 14.10 6.93
C ASN A 148 3.82 14.35 6.33
N ASP A 149 3.01 13.29 6.16
CA ASP A 149 1.68 13.38 5.57
C ASP A 149 0.68 13.93 6.59
N GLN A 150 0.03 15.05 6.26
CA GLN A 150 -0.91 15.74 7.12
C GLN A 150 -2.27 15.90 6.42
N GLY A 151 -3.33 15.58 7.14
CA GLY A 151 -4.71 15.66 6.65
C GLY A 151 -5.56 14.50 7.17
N THR A 152 -6.88 14.69 7.14
CA THR A 152 -7.85 13.67 7.60
C THR A 152 -7.76 12.38 6.80
N GLN A 153 -7.31 12.44 5.55
CA GLN A 153 -7.10 11.28 4.70
C GLN A 153 -5.99 10.36 5.20
N TYR A 154 -5.03 10.89 5.96
CA TYR A 154 -3.89 10.13 6.49
C TYR A 154 -4.10 9.65 7.93
N ARG A 155 -5.36 9.70 8.43
CA ARG A 155 -5.68 9.17 9.75
C ARG A 155 -5.51 7.67 9.82
N THR A 156 -5.21 7.17 11.01
CA THR A 156 -5.19 5.75 11.31
C THR A 156 -6.61 5.20 11.48
N GLY A 157 -6.81 3.95 11.10
CA GLY A 157 -8.09 3.27 11.30
C GLY A 157 -8.05 1.81 10.87
N VAL A 158 -8.84 0.99 11.56
CA VAL A 158 -9.10 -0.40 11.20
C VAL A 158 -10.59 -0.53 10.90
N TYR A 159 -10.93 -0.99 9.69
CA TYR A 159 -12.31 -1.21 9.30
C TYR A 159 -12.51 -2.69 8.98
N TYR A 160 -13.45 -3.31 9.67
CA TYR A 160 -13.73 -4.74 9.58
C TYR A 160 -15.07 -5.01 8.88
N VAL A 161 -15.19 -6.20 8.29
CA VAL A 161 -16.38 -6.67 7.59
C VAL A 161 -17.18 -7.62 8.47
N SER A 162 -16.48 -8.47 9.21
CA SER A 162 -17.08 -9.45 10.12
C SER A 162 -17.06 -8.96 11.56
N GLN A 163 -18.20 -9.10 12.25
CA GLN A 163 -18.29 -8.85 13.70
C GLN A 163 -17.41 -9.83 14.51
N GLU A 164 -17.07 -10.97 13.95
CA GLU A 164 -16.19 -11.97 14.57
C GLU A 164 -14.76 -11.45 14.76
N ASP A 165 -14.35 -10.45 13.99
CA ASP A 165 -13.02 -9.84 14.08
C ASP A 165 -12.88 -8.88 15.26
N LEU A 166 -13.99 -8.32 15.75
CA LEU A 166 -14.02 -7.27 16.76
C LEU A 166 -13.32 -7.63 18.08
N PRO A 167 -13.47 -8.84 18.64
CA PRO A 167 -12.76 -9.23 19.85
C PRO A 167 -11.24 -9.22 19.67
N THR A 168 -10.74 -9.71 18.53
CA THR A 168 -9.31 -9.72 18.22
C THR A 168 -8.78 -8.29 18.02
N ILE A 169 -9.52 -7.44 17.31
CA ILE A 169 -9.18 -6.03 17.11
C ILE A 169 -9.06 -5.33 18.46
N ASN A 170 -10.08 -5.43 19.31
CA ASN A 170 -10.09 -4.79 20.63
C ASN A 170 -8.93 -5.27 21.51
N GLN A 171 -8.66 -6.58 21.53
CA GLN A 171 -7.55 -7.14 22.29
C GLN A 171 -6.21 -6.54 21.87
N VAL A 172 -5.93 -6.46 20.57
CA VAL A 172 -4.67 -5.92 20.06
C VAL A 172 -4.56 -4.43 20.39
N PHE A 173 -5.64 -3.66 20.21
CA PHE A 173 -5.64 -2.24 20.55
C PHE A 173 -5.36 -1.99 22.04
N GLU A 174 -5.91 -2.81 22.94
CA GLU A 174 -5.62 -2.73 24.37
C GLU A 174 -4.18 -3.09 24.70
N GLU A 175 -3.62 -4.11 24.07
CA GLU A 175 -2.22 -4.53 24.23
C GLU A 175 -1.28 -3.42 23.78
N GLU A 176 -1.50 -2.83 22.61
CA GLU A 176 -0.67 -1.75 22.04
C GLU A 176 -0.82 -0.44 22.84
N ALA A 177 -2.02 -0.09 23.29
CA ALA A 177 -2.22 1.07 24.14
C ALA A 177 -1.43 0.98 25.45
N LYS A 178 -1.39 -0.20 26.07
CA LYS A 178 -0.58 -0.44 27.29
C LYS A 178 0.92 -0.29 27.03
N MET A 179 1.40 -0.74 25.87
CA MET A 179 2.80 -0.56 25.48
C MET A 179 3.15 0.91 25.25
N CYS A 180 2.32 1.65 24.51
CA CYS A 180 2.50 3.07 24.27
C CYS A 180 2.53 3.91 25.56
N ILE A 181 1.77 3.54 26.59
CA ILE A 181 1.78 4.21 27.90
C ILE A 181 3.08 3.92 28.64
N ARG A 182 3.53 2.66 28.64
CA ARG A 182 4.75 2.24 29.34
C ARG A 182 6.00 2.90 28.78
N ASP A 183 6.10 3.04 27.46
CA ASP A 183 7.29 3.56 26.78
C ASP A 183 7.42 5.09 26.89
N ARG A 184 6.39 5.78 27.42
CA ARG A 184 6.39 7.24 27.64
C ARG A 184 6.63 7.65 29.11
N GLY A 185 6.72 6.70 30.01
CA GLY A 185 6.99 6.92 31.46
C GLY A 185 8.43 6.65 31.80
#